data_5fc7beb5e520f1cbf452cf853d34c07f
#
_entry.id   5fc7beb5e520f1cbf452cf853d34c07f
#
_cell.length_a   1.000
_cell.length_b   1.000
_cell.length_c   1.000
_cell.angle_alpha   90.00
_cell.angle_beta   90.00
_cell.angle_gamma   90.00
#
_symmetry.space_group_name_H-M   'P 1'
#
loop_
_entity.id
_entity.type
_entity.pdbx_description
1 polymer ?
#
loop_
_entity_poly.entity_id
_entity_poly.type
_entity_poly.pdbx_seq_one_letter_code
_entity_poly.pdbx_strand_id
1 'polypeptide(L)'
;MRNLILTALLSVIVVVSGYVEELDDKFKEYLKNELWLVEFYTPWCAYCHTFEPIWYEVGAELKSMGSPVNVGKIDTTVHTSIASEFNIRGYPTIKLFKGDLSFDYKGPRTKDAIIEFTNRVSGPVVRPLSSVQLFQHVMSHHDLIFVYIGRESLLKKKYYKAATEYIVHTYFFTASEEVLPKAVTLQDVPAIAVFKDGTYYLYNEIVDGDLSSWINRERFPSYFQIDSFSLYQMGELSKLVALAVVDEKNPSEKSIRYKTLMERLSTEYRDHYKSDYQFGYMDGNEYINGLIMGEVEMPFIIVLNMTIEDLLRFLNSVLDGSAKLLGGNGFLQHTKRVFNKARSTVVSMFQAAPFFSCFVFGLPVGIVALVIWRTCTAVPADDEKPVEGAAASPALDAHGRKTKEMQPDGIEKTSEAKKED
;
A
#
# COMPACT_ATOMS: atom_id res chain seq x y z
N MET A 1 1.50 29.40 -36.91
CA MET A 1 1.47 28.04 -36.37
C MET A 1 1.64 28.01 -34.83
N ARG A 2 2.66 28.67 -34.24
CA ARG A 2 2.88 28.65 -32.77
C ARG A 2 1.71 29.22 -31.95
N ASN A 3 1.04 30.29 -32.43
CA ASN A 3 -0.12 30.87 -31.75
C ASN A 3 -1.39 30.02 -31.91
N LEU A 4 -1.56 29.30 -33.03
CA LEU A 4 -2.67 28.36 -33.22
C LEU A 4 -2.56 27.13 -32.33
N ILE A 5 -1.33 26.64 -32.09
CA ILE A 5 -1.07 25.52 -31.18
C ILE A 5 -1.31 25.94 -29.73
N LEU A 6 -0.92 27.18 -29.38
CA LEU A 6 -1.12 27.73 -28.03
C LEU A 6 -2.59 27.97 -27.72
N THR A 7 -3.37 28.46 -28.69
CA THR A 7 -4.83 28.63 -28.55
C THR A 7 -5.57 27.29 -28.53
N ALA A 8 -5.14 26.29 -29.31
CA ALA A 8 -5.69 24.95 -29.25
C ALA A 8 -5.38 24.24 -27.91
N LEU A 9 -4.16 24.40 -27.37
CA LEU A 9 -3.81 23.89 -26.05
C LEU A 9 -4.60 24.57 -24.92
N LEU A 10 -4.77 25.91 -25.00
CA LEU A 10 -5.60 26.64 -24.03
C LEU A 10 -7.09 26.25 -24.13
N SER A 11 -7.61 26.02 -25.34
CA SER A 11 -9.00 25.60 -25.50
C SER A 11 -9.23 24.16 -25.00
N VAL A 12 -8.27 23.25 -25.12
CA VAL A 12 -8.33 21.90 -24.57
C VAL A 12 -8.31 21.94 -23.02
N ILE A 13 -7.47 22.75 -22.44
CA ILE A 13 -7.40 22.91 -20.96
C ILE A 13 -8.72 23.48 -20.42
N VAL A 14 -9.30 24.47 -21.09
CA VAL A 14 -10.59 25.08 -20.67
C VAL A 14 -11.76 24.08 -20.81
N VAL A 15 -11.73 23.21 -21.81
CA VAL A 15 -12.80 22.19 -21.99
C VAL A 15 -12.69 21.08 -20.94
N VAL A 16 -11.49 20.68 -20.53
CA VAL A 16 -11.29 19.64 -19.52
C VAL A 16 -11.67 20.14 -18.12
N SER A 17 -11.42 21.41 -17.80
CA SER A 17 -11.81 21.98 -16.49
C SER A 17 -13.32 22.20 -16.33
N GLY A 18 -14.10 22.21 -17.43
CA GLY A 18 -15.55 22.43 -17.40
C GLY A 18 -16.40 21.24 -16.92
N TYR A 19 -15.80 20.09 -16.64
CA TYR A 19 -16.51 18.88 -16.19
C TYR A 19 -16.32 18.56 -14.70
N VAL A 20 -15.53 19.36 -13.99
CA VAL A 20 -15.35 19.29 -12.53
C VAL A 20 -15.72 20.64 -11.94
N GLU A 21 -16.70 20.65 -11.07
CA GLU A 21 -17.19 21.88 -10.44
C GLU A 21 -16.45 22.17 -9.14
N GLU A 22 -16.07 23.43 -8.92
CA GLU A 22 -15.60 23.90 -7.62
C GLU A 22 -16.82 24.13 -6.73
N LEU A 23 -16.91 23.38 -5.64
CA LEU A 23 -18.08 23.37 -4.76
C LEU A 23 -17.88 24.24 -3.54
N ASP A 24 -18.98 24.79 -3.03
CA ASP A 24 -19.04 25.59 -1.80
C ASP A 24 -19.99 24.95 -0.77
N ASP A 25 -20.28 25.65 0.33
CA ASP A 25 -21.15 25.17 1.39
C ASP A 25 -22.59 24.87 0.93
N LYS A 26 -23.01 25.39 -0.24
CA LYS A 26 -24.34 25.18 -0.80
C LYS A 26 -24.48 23.84 -1.52
N PHE A 27 -23.37 23.13 -1.80
CA PHE A 27 -23.45 21.88 -2.54
C PHE A 27 -24.37 20.85 -1.85
N LYS A 28 -24.59 20.95 -0.54
CA LYS A 28 -25.55 20.12 0.22
C LYS A 28 -26.99 20.23 -0.30
N GLU A 29 -27.35 21.37 -0.88
CA GLU A 29 -28.66 21.57 -1.42
C GLU A 29 -28.90 20.71 -2.68
N TYR A 30 -27.81 20.47 -3.44
CA TYR A 30 -27.81 19.64 -4.65
C TYR A 30 -27.84 18.14 -4.34
N LEU A 31 -27.28 17.71 -3.20
CA LEU A 31 -27.20 16.30 -2.82
C LEU A 31 -28.55 15.60 -2.72
N LYS A 32 -29.63 16.33 -2.41
CA LYS A 32 -30.98 15.75 -2.26
C LYS A 32 -31.55 15.18 -3.54
N ASN A 33 -31.18 15.75 -4.69
CA ASN A 33 -31.81 15.42 -5.97
C ASN A 33 -30.80 14.91 -7.01
N GLU A 34 -29.51 15.00 -6.74
CA GLU A 34 -28.46 14.71 -7.71
C GLU A 34 -27.44 13.75 -7.14
N LEU A 35 -26.76 13.06 -8.05
CA LEU A 35 -25.62 12.21 -7.71
C LEU A 35 -24.35 13.03 -7.86
N TRP A 36 -23.50 13.00 -6.83
CA TRP A 36 -22.26 13.74 -6.82
C TRP A 36 -21.08 12.86 -6.44
N LEU A 37 -20.04 12.89 -7.24
CA LEU A 37 -18.72 12.37 -6.92
C LEU A 37 -17.84 13.56 -6.54
N VAL A 38 -17.40 13.63 -5.28
CA VAL A 38 -16.72 14.81 -4.71
C VAL A 38 -15.35 14.46 -4.19
N GLU A 39 -14.35 15.24 -4.62
CA GLU A 39 -13.01 15.26 -4.04
C GLU A 39 -12.95 16.34 -2.94
N PHE A 40 -12.56 15.95 -1.75
CA PHE A 40 -12.19 16.87 -0.66
C PHE A 40 -10.68 17.03 -0.67
N TYR A 41 -10.21 18.27 -0.85
CA TYR A 41 -8.80 18.57 -0.98
C TYR A 41 -8.37 19.77 -0.14
N THR A 42 -7.05 20.03 -0.11
CA THR A 42 -6.47 21.25 0.42
C THR A 42 -5.36 21.76 -0.51
N PRO A 43 -5.16 23.11 -0.66
CA PRO A 43 -4.16 23.65 -1.57
C PRO A 43 -2.69 23.31 -1.23
N TRP A 44 -2.40 22.93 0.01
CA TRP A 44 -1.05 22.55 0.45
C TRP A 44 -0.77 21.05 0.32
N CYS A 45 -1.73 20.25 -0.12
CA CYS A 45 -1.62 18.79 -0.21
C CYS A 45 -0.90 18.38 -1.50
N ALA A 46 0.33 17.91 -1.40
CA ALA A 46 1.11 17.45 -2.57
C ALA A 46 0.45 16.28 -3.32
N TYR A 47 -0.18 15.35 -2.60
CA TYR A 47 -0.90 14.24 -3.22
C TYR A 47 -2.13 14.70 -3.99
N CYS A 48 -2.82 15.75 -3.53
CA CYS A 48 -3.96 16.34 -4.25
C CYS A 48 -3.50 16.96 -5.57
N HIS A 49 -2.38 17.69 -5.59
CA HIS A 49 -1.82 18.23 -6.82
C HIS A 49 -1.44 17.14 -7.84
N THR A 50 -0.86 16.05 -7.38
CA THR A 50 -0.50 14.93 -8.26
C THR A 50 -1.75 14.22 -8.80
N PHE A 51 -2.82 14.20 -8.03
CA PHE A 51 -4.08 13.55 -8.37
C PHE A 51 -4.99 14.42 -9.24
N GLU A 52 -4.89 15.72 -9.18
CA GLU A 52 -5.76 16.69 -9.88
C GLU A 52 -5.93 16.40 -11.39
N PRO A 53 -4.89 16.09 -12.18
CA PRO A 53 -5.09 15.73 -13.60
C PRO A 53 -5.99 14.51 -13.79
N ILE A 54 -5.84 13.48 -12.95
CA ILE A 54 -6.66 12.27 -13.00
C ILE A 54 -8.12 12.61 -12.67
N TRP A 55 -8.33 13.51 -11.70
CA TRP A 55 -9.68 13.94 -11.30
C TRP A 55 -10.44 14.62 -12.44
N TYR A 56 -9.76 15.51 -13.19
CA TYR A 56 -10.35 16.11 -14.38
C TYR A 56 -10.62 15.10 -15.50
N GLU A 57 -9.77 14.11 -15.68
CA GLU A 57 -10.02 13.01 -16.62
C GLU A 57 -11.25 12.19 -16.22
N VAL A 58 -11.46 11.90 -14.93
CA VAL A 58 -12.65 11.24 -14.40
C VAL A 58 -13.91 12.04 -14.74
N GLY A 59 -13.91 13.36 -14.48
CA GLY A 59 -15.03 14.23 -14.81
C GLY A 59 -15.37 14.23 -16.31
N ALA A 60 -14.35 14.34 -17.16
CA ALA A 60 -14.50 14.33 -18.61
C ALA A 60 -15.05 12.99 -19.12
N GLU A 61 -14.55 11.87 -18.62
CA GLU A 61 -14.96 10.54 -19.04
C GLU A 61 -16.41 10.24 -18.60
N LEU A 62 -16.76 10.50 -17.34
CA LEU A 62 -18.15 10.33 -16.85
C LEU A 62 -19.13 11.16 -17.66
N LYS A 63 -18.77 12.39 -18.03
CA LYS A 63 -19.59 13.23 -18.89
C LYS A 63 -19.72 12.67 -20.30
N SER A 64 -18.61 12.19 -20.89
CA SER A 64 -18.61 11.60 -22.23
C SER A 64 -19.47 10.33 -22.31
N MET A 65 -19.50 9.54 -21.22
CA MET A 65 -20.34 8.34 -21.09
C MET A 65 -21.82 8.66 -20.84
N GLY A 66 -22.21 9.93 -20.67
CA GLY A 66 -23.57 10.32 -20.31
C GLY A 66 -23.96 9.90 -18.90
N SER A 67 -23.00 9.79 -17.98
CA SER A 67 -23.27 9.46 -16.58
C SER A 67 -24.17 10.51 -15.93
N PRO A 68 -25.16 10.10 -15.09
CA PRO A 68 -25.96 11.03 -14.31
C PRO A 68 -25.22 11.61 -13.10
N VAL A 69 -23.96 11.26 -12.91
CA VAL A 69 -23.15 11.67 -11.76
C VAL A 69 -22.41 12.96 -12.09
N ASN A 70 -22.64 14.00 -11.31
CA ASN A 70 -21.87 15.23 -11.34
C ASN A 70 -20.55 15.03 -10.62
N VAL A 71 -19.51 15.70 -11.08
CA VAL A 71 -18.16 15.62 -10.47
C VAL A 71 -17.76 16.98 -9.95
N GLY A 72 -17.35 17.03 -8.69
CA GLY A 72 -16.93 18.26 -8.04
C GLY A 72 -15.73 18.09 -7.14
N LYS A 73 -15.14 19.20 -6.73
CA LYS A 73 -14.09 19.25 -5.71
C LYS A 73 -14.37 20.39 -4.75
N ILE A 74 -13.88 20.25 -3.50
CA ILE A 74 -14.11 21.25 -2.46
C ILE A 74 -12.84 21.50 -1.65
N ASP A 75 -12.48 22.78 -1.54
CA ASP A 75 -11.37 23.21 -0.68
C ASP A 75 -11.82 23.24 0.78
N THR A 76 -11.36 22.29 1.56
CA THR A 76 -11.70 22.15 2.98
C THR A 76 -10.98 23.15 3.88
N THR A 77 -10.00 23.93 3.37
CA THR A 77 -9.40 25.03 4.11
C THR A 77 -10.31 26.25 4.15
N VAL A 78 -11.11 26.43 3.10
CA VAL A 78 -12.14 27.48 3.01
C VAL A 78 -13.44 27.02 3.66
N HIS A 79 -13.84 25.75 3.41
CA HIS A 79 -15.11 25.16 3.84
C HIS A 79 -14.92 24.18 4.99
N THR A 80 -14.37 24.64 6.13
CA THR A 80 -13.99 23.79 7.28
C THR A 80 -15.18 23.07 7.94
N SER A 81 -16.37 23.66 7.89
CA SER A 81 -17.61 23.04 8.41
C SER A 81 -17.92 21.74 7.69
N ILE A 82 -17.70 21.68 6.38
CA ILE A 82 -17.95 20.52 5.52
C ILE A 82 -17.00 19.38 5.85
N ALA A 83 -15.72 19.69 6.06
CA ALA A 83 -14.73 18.67 6.47
C ALA A 83 -15.15 17.96 7.77
N SER A 84 -15.64 18.71 8.74
CA SER A 84 -16.10 18.17 10.01
C SER A 84 -17.39 17.35 9.85
N GLU A 85 -18.34 17.83 9.08
CA GLU A 85 -19.64 17.17 8.88
C GLU A 85 -19.53 15.83 8.14
N PHE A 86 -18.70 15.79 7.06
CA PHE A 86 -18.46 14.57 6.31
C PHE A 86 -17.30 13.73 6.85
N ASN A 87 -16.79 14.06 8.04
CA ASN A 87 -15.74 13.31 8.74
C ASN A 87 -14.47 13.12 7.89
N ILE A 88 -14.02 14.18 7.21
CA ILE A 88 -12.81 14.18 6.39
C ILE A 88 -11.59 14.23 7.29
N ARG A 89 -10.74 13.18 7.26
CA ARG A 89 -9.56 13.04 8.12
C ARG A 89 -8.24 13.05 7.38
N GLY A 90 -8.27 13.06 6.05
CA GLY A 90 -7.07 13.02 5.21
C GLY A 90 -7.38 13.48 3.80
N TYR A 91 -6.32 13.77 3.01
CA TYR A 91 -6.45 14.34 1.67
C TYR A 91 -5.59 13.60 0.64
N PRO A 92 -6.08 13.42 -0.62
CA PRO A 92 -7.46 13.65 -1.03
C PRO A 92 -8.41 12.58 -0.50
N THR A 93 -9.63 12.97 -0.09
CA THR A 93 -10.73 12.05 0.20
C THR A 93 -11.78 12.15 -0.91
N ILE A 94 -12.25 11.02 -1.41
CA ILE A 94 -13.25 10.94 -2.47
C ILE A 94 -14.50 10.27 -1.90
N LYS A 95 -15.66 10.91 -2.11
CA LYS A 95 -16.96 10.36 -1.71
C LYS A 95 -17.96 10.47 -2.85
N LEU A 96 -18.80 9.43 -3.00
CA LEU A 96 -19.98 9.49 -3.85
C LEU A 96 -21.21 9.72 -2.98
N PHE A 97 -22.00 10.73 -3.32
CA PHE A 97 -23.25 11.08 -2.65
C PHE A 97 -24.43 10.63 -3.49
N LYS A 98 -25.40 9.99 -2.83
CA LYS A 98 -26.63 9.47 -3.42
C LYS A 98 -27.80 9.71 -2.46
N GLY A 99 -28.45 10.86 -2.59
CA GLY A 99 -29.42 11.32 -1.61
C GLY A 99 -28.76 11.51 -0.24
N ASP A 100 -29.34 10.92 0.78
CA ASP A 100 -28.83 11.00 2.16
C ASP A 100 -27.63 10.04 2.43
N LEU A 101 -27.26 9.22 1.45
CA LEU A 101 -26.16 8.25 1.59
C LEU A 101 -24.88 8.82 1.03
N SER A 102 -23.75 8.55 1.72
CA SER A 102 -22.42 8.84 1.23
C SER A 102 -21.55 7.57 1.27
N PHE A 103 -20.76 7.37 0.23
CA PHE A 103 -19.91 6.19 0.03
C PHE A 103 -18.48 6.63 -0.15
N ASP A 104 -17.59 6.15 0.73
CA ASP A 104 -16.16 6.44 0.65
C ASP A 104 -15.50 5.61 -0.43
N TYR A 105 -14.71 6.26 -1.28
CA TYR A 105 -13.82 5.58 -2.20
C TYR A 105 -12.46 5.31 -1.54
N LYS A 106 -12.14 4.04 -1.38
CA LYS A 106 -10.87 3.58 -0.76
C LYS A 106 -9.97 2.79 -1.73
N GLY A 107 -10.23 2.92 -3.03
CA GLY A 107 -9.48 2.21 -4.07
C GLY A 107 -8.27 2.98 -4.62
N PRO A 108 -7.60 2.41 -5.66
CA PRO A 108 -6.50 3.04 -6.37
C PRO A 108 -6.89 4.39 -6.96
N ARG A 109 -5.97 5.37 -6.90
CA ARG A 109 -6.20 6.72 -7.44
C ARG A 109 -6.00 6.76 -8.96
N THR A 110 -6.63 5.83 -9.68
CA THR A 110 -6.63 5.75 -11.14
C THR A 110 -7.99 6.10 -11.71
N LYS A 111 -8.03 6.66 -12.91
CA LYS A 111 -9.26 7.03 -13.61
C LYS A 111 -10.23 5.85 -13.69
N ASP A 112 -9.77 4.70 -14.18
CA ASP A 112 -10.63 3.54 -14.44
C ASP A 112 -11.23 2.96 -13.16
N ALA A 113 -10.46 2.87 -12.07
CA ALA A 113 -10.95 2.37 -10.79
C ALA A 113 -12.00 3.29 -10.16
N ILE A 114 -11.86 4.62 -10.31
CA ILE A 114 -12.83 5.60 -9.80
C ILE A 114 -14.11 5.56 -10.63
N ILE A 115 -14.01 5.47 -11.96
CA ILE A 115 -15.17 5.36 -12.85
C ILE A 115 -15.93 4.06 -12.57
N GLU A 116 -15.23 2.96 -12.42
CA GLU A 116 -15.81 1.65 -12.10
C GLU A 116 -16.59 1.71 -10.76
N PHE A 117 -15.99 2.26 -9.70
CA PHE A 117 -16.67 2.51 -8.43
C PHE A 117 -17.91 3.40 -8.62
N THR A 118 -17.76 4.49 -9.36
CA THR A 118 -18.87 5.44 -9.62
C THR A 118 -20.05 4.76 -10.32
N ASN A 119 -19.79 3.98 -11.36
CA ASN A 119 -20.81 3.24 -12.10
C ASN A 119 -21.46 2.14 -11.25
N ARG A 120 -20.72 1.52 -10.35
CA ARG A 120 -21.22 0.50 -9.44
C ARG A 120 -22.17 1.09 -8.40
N VAL A 121 -21.76 2.16 -7.71
CA VAL A 121 -22.49 2.73 -6.58
C VAL A 121 -23.64 3.64 -7.02
N SER A 122 -23.51 4.36 -8.13
CA SER A 122 -24.58 5.24 -8.65
C SER A 122 -25.82 4.47 -9.13
N GLY A 123 -25.62 3.27 -9.63
CA GLY A 123 -26.69 2.40 -10.12
C GLY A 123 -27.55 1.75 -9.03
N PRO A 124 -28.45 0.83 -9.42
CA PRO A 124 -29.19 0.00 -8.47
C PRO A 124 -28.24 -0.86 -7.63
N VAL A 125 -28.54 -1.01 -6.34
CA VAL A 125 -27.76 -1.85 -5.42
C VAL A 125 -27.70 -3.30 -5.90
N VAL A 126 -28.82 -3.83 -6.37
CA VAL A 126 -28.94 -5.18 -6.94
C VAL A 126 -29.53 -5.05 -8.34
N ARG A 127 -28.88 -5.62 -9.33
CA ARG A 127 -29.24 -5.53 -10.75
C ARG A 127 -29.85 -6.84 -11.24
N PRO A 128 -30.92 -6.82 -12.04
CA PRO A 128 -31.50 -8.02 -12.59
C PRO A 128 -30.67 -8.55 -13.76
N LEU A 129 -30.42 -9.85 -13.79
CA LEU A 129 -29.94 -10.57 -14.96
C LEU A 129 -31.15 -11.20 -15.65
N SER A 130 -31.51 -10.66 -16.81
CA SER A 130 -32.73 -11.02 -17.52
C SER A 130 -32.54 -12.08 -18.60
N SER A 131 -31.30 -12.41 -18.95
CA SER A 131 -30.98 -13.41 -19.98
C SER A 131 -29.63 -14.07 -19.75
N VAL A 132 -29.43 -15.25 -20.33
CA VAL A 132 -28.15 -15.97 -20.33
C VAL A 132 -27.04 -15.13 -20.97
N GLN A 133 -27.36 -14.40 -22.05
CA GLN A 133 -26.40 -13.53 -22.74
C GLN A 133 -25.93 -12.39 -21.82
N LEU A 134 -26.86 -11.76 -21.09
CA LEU A 134 -26.49 -10.72 -20.12
C LEU A 134 -25.67 -11.28 -18.99
N PHE A 135 -25.99 -12.48 -18.50
CA PHE A 135 -25.17 -13.17 -17.50
C PHE A 135 -23.75 -13.40 -18.00
N GLN A 136 -23.59 -13.93 -19.21
CA GLN A 136 -22.27 -14.16 -19.81
C GLN A 136 -21.51 -12.85 -20.03
N HIS A 137 -22.19 -11.81 -20.47
CA HIS A 137 -21.60 -10.47 -20.65
C HIS A 137 -21.09 -9.92 -19.31
N VAL A 138 -21.88 -10.01 -18.24
CA VAL A 138 -21.46 -9.55 -16.91
C VAL A 138 -20.26 -10.35 -16.42
N MET A 139 -20.26 -11.69 -16.58
CA MET A 139 -19.15 -12.55 -16.20
C MET A 139 -17.86 -12.28 -16.99
N SER A 140 -17.96 -11.78 -18.21
CA SER A 140 -16.75 -11.42 -19.00
C SER A 140 -16.15 -10.05 -18.63
N HIS A 141 -16.88 -9.22 -17.88
CA HIS A 141 -16.47 -7.88 -17.48
C HIS A 141 -16.16 -7.75 -15.98
N HIS A 142 -16.52 -8.75 -15.19
CA HIS A 142 -16.30 -8.74 -13.74
C HIS A 142 -15.70 -10.07 -13.29
N ASP A 143 -14.57 -10.02 -12.61
CA ASP A 143 -13.89 -11.20 -12.07
C ASP A 143 -14.69 -11.86 -10.94
N LEU A 144 -15.59 -11.10 -10.30
CA LEU A 144 -16.39 -11.57 -9.19
C LEU A 144 -17.75 -10.86 -9.14
N ILE A 145 -18.82 -11.64 -9.00
CA ILE A 145 -20.18 -11.15 -8.78
C ILE A 145 -20.93 -12.02 -7.77
N PHE A 146 -21.81 -11.40 -7.00
CA PHE A 146 -22.80 -12.09 -6.18
C PHE A 146 -24.15 -12.14 -6.89
N VAL A 147 -24.81 -13.28 -6.85
CA VAL A 147 -26.12 -13.49 -7.50
C VAL A 147 -27.07 -14.14 -6.53
N TYR A 148 -28.21 -13.50 -6.29
CA TYR A 148 -29.36 -14.13 -5.66
C TYR A 148 -30.20 -14.82 -6.74
N ILE A 149 -30.53 -16.08 -6.53
CA ILE A 149 -31.28 -16.92 -7.47
C ILE A 149 -32.60 -17.32 -6.82
N GLY A 150 -33.70 -16.96 -7.45
CA GLY A 150 -35.02 -17.35 -6.98
C GLY A 150 -36.04 -16.22 -6.88
N ARG A 151 -37.20 -16.54 -6.30
CA ARG A 151 -38.35 -15.63 -6.12
C ARG A 151 -38.21 -14.83 -4.80
N GLU A 152 -39.25 -14.04 -4.49
CA GLU A 152 -39.30 -13.29 -3.23
C GLU A 152 -39.22 -14.22 -2.00
N SER A 153 -38.33 -13.87 -1.07
CA SER A 153 -38.10 -14.63 0.14
C SER A 153 -37.47 -13.78 1.25
N LEU A 154 -37.39 -14.33 2.47
CA LEU A 154 -36.65 -13.69 3.57
C LEU A 154 -35.15 -13.60 3.26
N LEU A 155 -34.60 -14.60 2.60
CA LEU A 155 -33.20 -14.64 2.16
C LEU A 155 -32.88 -13.49 1.18
N LYS A 156 -33.82 -13.15 0.27
CA LYS A 156 -33.70 -12.00 -0.64
C LYS A 156 -33.58 -10.69 0.13
N LYS A 157 -34.37 -10.51 1.19
CA LYS A 157 -34.31 -9.29 2.02
C LYS A 157 -32.96 -9.18 2.74
N LYS A 158 -32.43 -10.29 3.30
CA LYS A 158 -31.10 -10.35 3.88
C LYS A 158 -30.04 -10.00 2.84
N TYR A 159 -30.17 -10.53 1.61
CA TYR A 159 -29.25 -10.28 0.51
C TYR A 159 -29.20 -8.80 0.10
N TYR A 160 -30.36 -8.15 -0.04
CA TYR A 160 -30.44 -6.72 -0.39
C TYR A 160 -29.81 -5.84 0.70
N LYS A 161 -29.99 -6.19 1.98
CA LYS A 161 -29.36 -5.47 3.09
C LYS A 161 -27.84 -5.59 2.99
N ALA A 162 -27.32 -6.81 2.83
CA ALA A 162 -25.87 -7.05 2.69
C ALA A 162 -25.33 -6.37 1.41
N ALA A 163 -26.06 -6.44 0.29
CA ALA A 163 -25.68 -5.75 -0.94
C ALA A 163 -25.54 -4.23 -0.76
N THR A 164 -26.41 -3.61 0.02
CA THR A 164 -26.31 -2.16 0.33
C THR A 164 -25.04 -1.83 1.11
N GLU A 165 -24.62 -2.72 2.00
CA GLU A 165 -23.39 -2.58 2.80
C GLU A 165 -22.13 -2.73 1.92
N TYR A 166 -22.12 -3.73 1.02
CA TYR A 166 -20.93 -4.11 0.25
C TYR A 166 -20.90 -3.59 -1.19
N ILE A 167 -21.87 -2.77 -1.63
CA ILE A 167 -21.88 -2.20 -2.99
C ILE A 167 -20.61 -1.40 -3.34
N VAL A 168 -19.95 -0.84 -2.33
CA VAL A 168 -18.67 -0.14 -2.50
C VAL A 168 -17.52 -1.04 -2.96
N HIS A 169 -17.65 -2.36 -2.78
CA HIS A 169 -16.61 -3.33 -3.05
C HIS A 169 -16.89 -4.21 -4.26
N THR A 170 -18.15 -4.59 -4.50
CA THR A 170 -18.50 -5.60 -5.50
C THR A 170 -19.90 -5.41 -6.06
N TYR A 171 -20.22 -6.12 -7.14
CA TYR A 171 -21.52 -6.10 -7.79
C TYR A 171 -22.45 -7.18 -7.27
N PHE A 172 -23.74 -6.81 -7.19
CA PHE A 172 -24.83 -7.69 -6.75
C PHE A 172 -25.92 -7.80 -7.82
N PHE A 173 -26.35 -9.04 -8.08
CA PHE A 173 -27.34 -9.35 -9.10
C PHE A 173 -28.44 -10.26 -8.56
N THR A 174 -29.58 -10.29 -9.30
CA THR A 174 -30.62 -11.29 -9.15
C THR A 174 -30.86 -12.01 -10.46
N ALA A 175 -31.14 -13.30 -10.42
CA ALA A 175 -31.44 -14.11 -11.58
C ALA A 175 -32.57 -15.12 -11.27
N SER A 176 -33.27 -15.58 -12.33
CA SER A 176 -34.00 -16.85 -12.28
C SER A 176 -33.06 -18.01 -12.63
N GLU A 177 -33.42 -19.24 -12.26
CA GLU A 177 -32.64 -20.43 -12.59
C GLU A 177 -32.41 -20.59 -14.10
N GLU A 178 -33.38 -20.21 -14.92
CA GLU A 178 -33.35 -20.30 -16.39
C GLU A 178 -32.25 -19.45 -17.03
N VAL A 179 -31.80 -18.41 -16.32
CA VAL A 179 -30.78 -17.47 -16.81
C VAL A 179 -29.35 -17.98 -16.51
N LEU A 180 -29.22 -18.94 -15.63
CA LEU A 180 -27.91 -19.47 -15.23
C LEU A 180 -27.29 -20.34 -16.33
N PRO A 181 -25.96 -20.37 -16.44
CA PRO A 181 -25.25 -21.35 -17.27
C PRO A 181 -25.65 -22.79 -16.89
N LYS A 182 -25.74 -23.69 -17.87
CA LYS A 182 -26.08 -25.12 -17.64
C LYS A 182 -25.14 -25.86 -16.69
N ALA A 183 -23.93 -25.35 -16.51
CA ALA A 183 -22.95 -25.91 -15.58
C ALA A 183 -23.26 -25.60 -14.10
N VAL A 184 -24.18 -24.67 -13.83
CA VAL A 184 -24.57 -24.31 -12.47
C VAL A 184 -25.68 -25.25 -12.01
N THR A 185 -25.39 -26.06 -10.99
CA THR A 185 -26.36 -26.96 -10.41
C THR A 185 -26.73 -26.48 -9.01
N LEU A 186 -28.00 -26.19 -8.80
CA LEU A 186 -28.54 -25.79 -7.50
C LEU A 186 -29.26 -26.97 -6.88
N GLN A 187 -29.07 -27.20 -5.59
CA GLN A 187 -29.80 -28.19 -4.83
C GLN A 187 -31.19 -27.69 -4.44
N ASP A 188 -31.24 -26.45 -3.98
CA ASP A 188 -32.46 -25.78 -3.53
C ASP A 188 -32.50 -24.33 -3.99
N VAL A 189 -33.72 -23.79 -4.14
CA VAL A 189 -33.99 -22.39 -4.47
C VAL A 189 -34.99 -21.85 -3.43
N PRO A 190 -34.77 -20.67 -2.84
CA PRO A 190 -33.81 -19.64 -3.21
C PRO A 190 -32.37 -19.89 -2.74
N ALA A 191 -31.40 -19.50 -3.57
CA ALA A 191 -29.99 -19.63 -3.30
C ALA A 191 -29.23 -18.30 -3.49
N ILE A 192 -28.06 -18.20 -2.89
CA ILE A 192 -27.10 -17.13 -3.16
C ILE A 192 -25.80 -17.78 -3.61
N ALA A 193 -25.26 -17.29 -4.71
CA ALA A 193 -23.99 -17.75 -5.25
C ALA A 193 -23.02 -16.58 -5.42
N VAL A 194 -21.72 -16.81 -5.20
CA VAL A 194 -20.65 -15.98 -5.71
C VAL A 194 -20.02 -16.66 -6.91
N PHE A 195 -19.92 -15.97 -8.02
CA PHE A 195 -19.24 -16.41 -9.23
C PHE A 195 -17.88 -15.76 -9.26
N LYS A 196 -16.81 -16.55 -9.19
CA LYS A 196 -15.42 -16.14 -9.21
C LYS A 196 -14.50 -17.32 -9.54
N ASP A 197 -13.26 -17.07 -9.90
CA ASP A 197 -12.24 -18.10 -10.15
C ASP A 197 -12.66 -19.13 -11.22
N GLY A 198 -13.47 -18.70 -12.20
CA GLY A 198 -14.01 -19.58 -13.24
C GLY A 198 -15.05 -20.61 -12.76
N THR A 199 -15.51 -20.48 -11.52
CA THR A 199 -16.51 -21.39 -10.90
C THR A 199 -17.53 -20.59 -10.08
N TYR A 200 -18.29 -21.28 -9.22
CA TYR A 200 -19.21 -20.63 -8.29
C TYR A 200 -19.20 -21.34 -6.93
N TYR A 201 -19.55 -20.60 -5.89
CA TYR A 201 -19.69 -21.10 -4.52
C TYR A 201 -21.05 -20.67 -3.97
N LEU A 202 -21.76 -21.64 -3.38
CA LEU A 202 -23.09 -21.41 -2.80
C LEU A 202 -22.96 -21.03 -1.33
N TYR A 203 -23.77 -20.05 -0.91
CA TYR A 203 -23.94 -19.71 0.50
C TYR A 203 -24.75 -20.78 1.22
N ASN A 204 -24.27 -21.22 2.36
CA ASN A 204 -24.97 -22.14 3.27
C ASN A 204 -24.98 -21.55 4.68
N GLU A 205 -26.15 -21.12 5.18
CA GLU A 205 -26.29 -20.45 6.48
C GLU A 205 -25.77 -21.30 7.64
N ILE A 206 -25.85 -22.63 7.57
CA ILE A 206 -25.39 -23.53 8.65
C ILE A 206 -23.86 -23.60 8.70
N VAL A 207 -23.21 -23.61 7.53
CA VAL A 207 -21.75 -23.76 7.43
C VAL A 207 -21.06 -22.41 7.46
N ASP A 208 -21.60 -21.43 6.75
CA ASP A 208 -20.95 -20.14 6.48
C ASP A 208 -21.33 -19.06 7.51
N GLY A 209 -22.40 -19.29 8.29
CA GLY A 209 -22.91 -18.36 9.28
C GLY A 209 -23.64 -17.18 8.68
N ASP A 210 -23.39 -15.98 9.20
CA ASP A 210 -24.05 -14.76 8.74
C ASP A 210 -23.70 -14.41 7.29
N LEU A 211 -24.72 -13.99 6.53
CA LEU A 211 -24.58 -13.66 5.09
C LEU A 211 -23.64 -12.49 4.83
N SER A 212 -23.71 -11.41 5.62
CA SER A 212 -22.82 -10.26 5.46
C SER A 212 -21.35 -10.66 5.67
N SER A 213 -21.09 -11.46 6.69
CA SER A 213 -19.77 -12.01 6.96
C SER A 213 -19.27 -12.94 5.85
N TRP A 214 -20.16 -13.79 5.26
CA TRP A 214 -19.81 -14.62 4.13
C TRP A 214 -19.48 -13.78 2.88
N ILE A 215 -20.30 -12.77 2.55
CA ILE A 215 -20.04 -11.86 1.44
C ILE A 215 -18.69 -11.15 1.63
N ASN A 216 -18.40 -10.67 2.84
CA ASN A 216 -17.12 -10.04 3.15
C ASN A 216 -15.94 -10.98 2.88
N ARG A 217 -16.04 -12.25 3.33
CA ARG A 217 -14.98 -13.25 3.11
C ARG A 217 -14.79 -13.63 1.64
N GLU A 218 -15.87 -13.65 0.87
CA GLU A 218 -15.87 -14.11 -0.53
C GLU A 218 -15.70 -12.99 -1.56
N ARG A 219 -15.65 -11.71 -1.16
CA ARG A 219 -15.57 -10.54 -2.06
C ARG A 219 -14.22 -10.34 -2.75
N PHE A 220 -13.27 -11.24 -2.55
CA PHE A 220 -12.01 -11.27 -3.26
C PHE A 220 -11.87 -12.57 -4.07
N PRO A 221 -11.19 -12.56 -5.24
CA PRO A 221 -10.76 -13.79 -5.88
C PRO A 221 -9.92 -14.65 -4.93
N SER A 222 -9.93 -15.97 -5.14
CA SER A 222 -9.15 -16.87 -4.27
C SER A 222 -7.66 -16.65 -4.41
N TYR A 223 -7.20 -16.23 -5.59
CA TYR A 223 -5.84 -15.85 -5.90
C TYR A 223 -5.80 -14.68 -6.88
N PHE A 224 -5.02 -13.63 -6.59
CA PHE A 224 -4.88 -12.47 -7.47
C PHE A 224 -3.65 -11.63 -7.11
N GLN A 225 -3.34 -10.63 -7.93
CA GLN A 225 -2.31 -9.65 -7.61
C GLN A 225 -2.80 -8.70 -6.52
N ILE A 226 -2.12 -8.73 -5.38
CA ILE A 226 -2.45 -7.91 -4.21
C ILE A 226 -1.54 -6.69 -4.22
N ASP A 227 -2.13 -5.51 -4.18
CA ASP A 227 -1.45 -4.23 -4.00
C ASP A 227 -1.66 -3.66 -2.58
N SER A 228 -1.12 -2.49 -2.32
CA SER A 228 -1.25 -1.83 -1.01
C SER A 228 -2.71 -1.50 -0.65
N PHE A 229 -3.56 -1.20 -1.64
CA PHE A 229 -4.96 -0.86 -1.42
C PHE A 229 -5.80 -2.10 -1.10
N SER A 230 -5.66 -3.16 -1.89
CA SER A 230 -6.33 -4.43 -1.65
C SER A 230 -5.85 -5.09 -0.35
N LEU A 231 -4.56 -5.01 -0.03
CA LEU A 231 -4.02 -5.50 1.24
C LEU A 231 -4.65 -4.76 2.44
N TYR A 232 -4.79 -3.43 2.35
CA TYR A 232 -5.47 -2.65 3.40
C TYR A 232 -6.92 -3.09 3.60
N GLN A 233 -7.67 -3.32 2.51
CA GLN A 233 -9.05 -3.81 2.57
C GLN A 233 -9.17 -5.24 3.15
N MET A 234 -8.12 -6.06 3.00
CA MET A 234 -8.07 -7.42 3.58
C MET A 234 -7.95 -7.43 5.11
N GLY A 235 -7.52 -6.32 5.72
CA GLY A 235 -7.55 -6.18 7.17
C GLY A 235 -8.94 -6.36 7.80
N GLU A 236 -10.01 -6.18 6.99
CA GLU A 236 -11.39 -6.39 7.42
C GLU A 236 -11.86 -7.86 7.33
N LEU A 237 -11.03 -8.76 6.74
CA LEU A 237 -11.41 -10.15 6.50
C LEU A 237 -11.21 -11.07 7.71
N SER A 238 -10.46 -10.64 8.72
CA SER A 238 -10.02 -11.50 9.83
C SER A 238 -9.28 -12.76 9.37
N LYS A 239 -8.58 -12.69 8.22
CA LYS A 239 -7.77 -13.77 7.65
C LYS A 239 -6.30 -13.38 7.62
N LEU A 240 -5.44 -14.40 7.65
CA LEU A 240 -4.03 -14.24 7.32
C LEU A 240 -3.87 -14.05 5.80
N VAL A 241 -3.00 -13.14 5.40
CA VAL A 241 -2.71 -12.90 3.98
C VAL A 241 -1.37 -13.53 3.63
N ALA A 242 -1.39 -14.58 2.81
CA ALA A 242 -0.20 -15.28 2.34
C ALA A 242 0.18 -14.78 0.94
N LEU A 243 1.35 -14.18 0.82
CA LEU A 243 1.84 -13.50 -0.37
C LEU A 243 3.12 -14.12 -0.91
N ALA A 244 3.16 -14.34 -2.24
CA ALA A 244 4.41 -14.46 -2.97
C ALA A 244 4.83 -13.05 -3.44
N VAL A 245 5.93 -12.54 -2.93
CA VAL A 245 6.50 -11.26 -3.36
C VAL A 245 7.54 -11.54 -4.45
N VAL A 246 7.30 -11.00 -5.64
CA VAL A 246 8.01 -11.34 -6.87
C VAL A 246 8.37 -10.09 -7.68
N ASP A 247 9.25 -10.24 -8.64
CA ASP A 247 9.52 -9.23 -9.68
C ASP A 247 8.83 -9.68 -10.98
N GLU A 248 7.71 -9.03 -11.33
CA GLU A 248 6.96 -9.33 -12.57
C GLU A 248 7.68 -8.84 -13.84
N LYS A 249 8.55 -7.85 -13.70
CA LYS A 249 9.32 -7.31 -14.82
C LYS A 249 10.45 -8.26 -15.23
N ASN A 250 11.04 -8.96 -14.24
CA ASN A 250 12.12 -9.92 -14.45
C ASN A 250 11.83 -11.24 -13.71
N PRO A 251 10.84 -12.04 -14.18
CA PRO A 251 10.41 -13.23 -13.49
C PRO A 251 11.50 -14.31 -13.48
N SER A 252 11.94 -14.68 -12.29
CA SER A 252 12.83 -15.82 -12.09
C SER A 252 12.03 -17.13 -12.04
N GLU A 253 12.68 -18.27 -12.27
CA GLU A 253 12.06 -19.60 -12.10
C GLU A 253 11.47 -19.77 -10.69
N LYS A 254 12.17 -19.25 -9.69
CA LYS A 254 11.71 -19.27 -8.29
C LYS A 254 10.46 -18.39 -8.08
N SER A 255 10.35 -17.23 -8.75
CA SER A 255 9.17 -16.37 -8.74
C SER A 255 7.95 -17.10 -9.31
N ILE A 256 8.11 -17.75 -10.46
CA ILE A 256 7.06 -18.52 -11.09
C ILE A 256 6.59 -19.66 -10.18
N ARG A 257 7.54 -20.41 -9.60
CA ARG A 257 7.24 -21.49 -8.66
C ARG A 257 6.46 -21.02 -7.45
N TYR A 258 6.81 -19.87 -6.87
CA TYR A 258 6.12 -19.34 -5.69
C TYR A 258 4.71 -18.87 -6.03
N LYS A 259 4.52 -18.19 -7.17
CA LYS A 259 3.18 -17.83 -7.67
C LYS A 259 2.31 -19.06 -7.86
N THR A 260 2.79 -20.06 -8.61
CA THR A 260 2.07 -21.33 -8.84
C THR A 260 1.74 -22.06 -7.53
N LEU A 261 2.64 -22.03 -6.54
CA LEU A 261 2.38 -22.64 -5.23
C LEU A 261 1.22 -21.93 -4.53
N MET A 262 1.19 -20.59 -4.49
CA MET A 262 0.11 -19.83 -3.86
C MET A 262 -1.22 -20.04 -4.60
N GLU A 263 -1.22 -20.08 -5.92
CA GLU A 263 -2.39 -20.36 -6.74
C GLU A 263 -2.95 -21.76 -6.46
N ARG A 264 -2.12 -22.79 -6.41
CA ARG A 264 -2.54 -24.14 -6.09
C ARG A 264 -3.09 -24.27 -4.67
N LEU A 265 -2.49 -23.61 -3.69
CA LEU A 265 -3.00 -23.59 -2.31
C LEU A 265 -4.39 -22.97 -2.25
N SER A 266 -4.63 -21.90 -3.01
CA SER A 266 -5.91 -21.20 -3.04
C SER A 266 -7.00 -21.92 -3.79
N THR A 267 -6.65 -22.81 -4.74
CA THR A 267 -7.61 -23.55 -5.60
C THR A 267 -7.76 -25.02 -5.17
N GLU A 268 -6.68 -25.83 -5.28
CA GLU A 268 -6.71 -27.26 -4.99
C GLU A 268 -6.95 -27.58 -3.50
N TYR A 269 -6.43 -26.72 -2.61
CA TYR A 269 -6.54 -26.88 -1.15
C TYR A 269 -7.47 -25.86 -0.50
N ARG A 270 -8.33 -25.22 -1.29
CA ARG A 270 -9.23 -24.15 -0.85
C ARG A 270 -10.05 -24.53 0.38
N ASP A 271 -10.63 -25.72 0.42
CA ASP A 271 -11.49 -26.15 1.52
C ASP A 271 -10.78 -26.26 2.86
N HIS A 272 -9.45 -26.47 2.85
CA HIS A 272 -8.63 -26.50 4.06
C HIS A 272 -8.26 -25.11 4.56
N TYR A 273 -8.06 -24.14 3.65
CA TYR A 273 -7.44 -22.86 4.00
C TYR A 273 -8.36 -21.65 3.81
N LYS A 274 -9.51 -21.78 3.15
CA LYS A 274 -10.42 -20.66 2.84
C LYS A 274 -10.90 -19.87 4.05
N SER A 275 -10.97 -20.49 5.23
CA SER A 275 -11.41 -19.84 6.46
C SER A 275 -10.33 -18.95 7.06
N ASP A 276 -9.07 -19.36 6.96
CA ASP A 276 -7.96 -18.78 7.71
C ASP A 276 -7.03 -17.93 6.84
N TYR A 277 -6.99 -18.20 5.52
CA TYR A 277 -6.03 -17.56 4.61
C TYR A 277 -6.69 -16.91 3.40
N GLN A 278 -6.10 -15.81 2.98
CA GLN A 278 -6.23 -15.22 1.64
C GLN A 278 -4.89 -15.33 0.93
N PHE A 279 -4.90 -15.82 -0.32
CA PHE A 279 -3.68 -16.04 -1.09
C PHE A 279 -3.57 -15.02 -2.23
N GLY A 280 -2.31 -14.70 -2.59
CA GLY A 280 -2.03 -13.86 -3.73
C GLY A 280 -0.54 -13.66 -3.97
N TYR A 281 -0.22 -12.74 -4.87
CA TYR A 281 1.15 -12.31 -5.10
C TYR A 281 1.22 -10.78 -5.16
N MET A 282 2.40 -10.25 -4.89
CA MET A 282 2.69 -8.82 -4.96
C MET A 282 3.89 -8.58 -5.87
N ASP A 283 3.77 -7.60 -6.76
CA ASP A 283 4.88 -7.16 -7.60
C ASP A 283 5.73 -6.13 -6.86
N GLY A 284 7.02 -6.42 -6.76
CA GLY A 284 7.98 -5.58 -6.05
C GLY A 284 7.94 -5.75 -4.53
N ASN A 285 9.05 -5.37 -3.90
CA ASN A 285 9.23 -5.50 -2.45
C ASN A 285 9.17 -4.16 -1.69
N GLU A 286 8.98 -3.04 -2.39
CA GLU A 286 9.05 -1.70 -1.81
C GLU A 286 8.06 -1.50 -0.67
N TYR A 287 6.80 -1.89 -0.89
CA TYR A 287 5.76 -1.78 0.13
C TYR A 287 6.03 -2.68 1.35
N ILE A 288 6.44 -3.93 1.10
CA ILE A 288 6.75 -4.89 2.17
C ILE A 288 7.99 -4.45 2.95
N ASN A 289 9.04 -3.98 2.26
CA ASN A 289 10.24 -3.42 2.91
C ASN A 289 9.89 -2.23 3.82
N GLY A 290 8.91 -1.40 3.41
CA GLY A 290 8.35 -0.33 4.23
C GLY A 290 7.65 -0.86 5.49
N LEU A 291 6.85 -1.91 5.36
CA LEU A 291 6.13 -2.53 6.49
C LEU A 291 7.09 -3.16 7.52
N ILE A 292 8.07 -3.94 7.06
CA ILE A 292 9.01 -4.66 7.95
C ILE A 292 10.21 -3.80 8.37
N MET A 293 10.31 -2.56 7.85
CA MET A 293 11.45 -1.65 8.06
C MET A 293 12.80 -2.30 7.76
N GLY A 294 12.85 -3.12 6.71
CA GLY A 294 14.04 -3.88 6.29
C GLY A 294 14.04 -4.11 4.78
N GLU A 295 15.13 -4.65 4.26
CA GLU A 295 15.24 -5.08 2.87
C GLU A 295 15.19 -6.61 2.80
N VAL A 296 14.32 -7.13 1.92
CA VAL A 296 14.23 -8.57 1.64
C VAL A 296 14.46 -8.78 0.16
N GLU A 297 15.33 -9.75 -0.17
CA GLU A 297 15.59 -10.13 -1.56
C GLU A 297 14.41 -10.91 -2.14
N MET A 298 13.95 -10.49 -3.31
CA MET A 298 12.94 -11.21 -4.08
C MET A 298 13.53 -12.43 -4.80
N PRO A 299 12.74 -13.48 -5.03
CA PRO A 299 11.39 -13.70 -4.55
C PRO A 299 11.35 -14.33 -3.14
N PHE A 300 10.32 -14.01 -2.37
CA PHE A 300 10.07 -14.62 -1.07
C PHE A 300 8.57 -14.82 -0.81
N ILE A 301 8.24 -15.59 0.23
CA ILE A 301 6.86 -15.78 0.70
C ILE A 301 6.76 -15.16 2.09
N ILE A 302 5.67 -14.41 2.30
CA ILE A 302 5.36 -13.81 3.60
C ILE A 302 3.91 -14.08 3.96
N VAL A 303 3.65 -14.24 5.24
CA VAL A 303 2.30 -14.31 5.80
C VAL A 303 2.12 -13.10 6.72
N LEU A 304 1.09 -12.32 6.43
CA LEU A 304 0.75 -11.11 7.17
C LEU A 304 -0.53 -11.35 7.97
N ASN A 305 -0.50 -10.95 9.22
CA ASN A 305 -1.69 -10.86 10.04
C ASN A 305 -2.14 -9.40 10.09
N MET A 306 -3.32 -9.12 9.54
CA MET A 306 -3.88 -7.78 9.40
C MET A 306 -5.07 -7.54 10.33
N THR A 307 -5.36 -8.46 11.27
CA THR A 307 -6.54 -8.34 12.13
C THR A 307 -6.39 -7.24 13.17
N ILE A 308 -7.49 -6.53 13.46
CA ILE A 308 -7.53 -5.48 14.49
C ILE A 308 -7.23 -6.08 15.87
N GLU A 309 -7.69 -7.30 16.15
CA GLU A 309 -7.47 -7.98 17.43
C GLU A 309 -6.00 -8.24 17.71
N ASP A 310 -5.25 -8.69 16.70
CA ASP A 310 -3.82 -8.91 16.83
C ASP A 310 -3.04 -7.60 16.88
N LEU A 311 -3.50 -6.57 16.19
CA LEU A 311 -2.93 -5.22 16.34
C LEU A 311 -3.14 -4.71 17.78
N LEU A 312 -4.34 -4.87 18.34
CA LEU A 312 -4.61 -4.51 19.73
C LEU A 312 -3.77 -5.34 20.71
N ARG A 313 -3.63 -6.65 20.47
CA ARG A 313 -2.77 -7.52 21.25
C ARG A 313 -1.31 -7.08 21.17
N PHE A 314 -0.84 -6.74 19.97
CA PHE A 314 0.50 -6.19 19.76
C PHE A 314 0.68 -4.85 20.50
N LEU A 315 -0.27 -3.91 20.37
CA LEU A 315 -0.22 -2.62 21.08
C LEU A 315 -0.20 -2.80 22.60
N ASN A 316 -1.00 -3.72 23.14
CA ASN A 316 -0.98 -4.05 24.55
C ASN A 316 0.38 -4.65 24.96
N SER A 317 0.96 -5.53 24.15
CA SER A 317 2.29 -6.09 24.40
C SER A 317 3.42 -5.05 24.32
N VAL A 318 3.22 -3.97 23.56
CA VAL A 318 4.12 -2.80 23.56
C VAL A 318 3.97 -2.01 24.87
N LEU A 319 2.73 -1.83 25.36
CA LEU A 319 2.45 -1.09 26.59
C LEU A 319 2.97 -1.82 27.84
N ASP A 320 2.83 -3.15 27.89
CA ASP A 320 3.32 -3.98 28.98
C ASP A 320 4.82 -4.35 28.87
N GLY A 321 5.49 -3.96 27.78
CA GLY A 321 6.91 -4.18 27.54
C GLY A 321 7.29 -5.61 27.11
N SER A 322 6.31 -6.49 26.86
CA SER A 322 6.56 -7.88 26.44
C SER A 322 6.87 -8.01 24.95
N ALA A 323 6.49 -7.02 24.11
CA ALA A 323 6.78 -7.03 22.69
C ALA A 323 8.27 -6.87 22.40
N LYS A 324 8.84 -7.78 21.60
CA LYS A 324 10.14 -7.56 20.96
C LYS A 324 9.99 -6.48 19.89
N LEU A 325 10.22 -5.23 20.25
CA LEU A 325 10.19 -4.11 19.30
C LEU A 325 11.36 -4.23 18.32
N LEU A 326 11.08 -4.60 17.09
CA LEU A 326 11.99 -4.51 15.94
C LEU A 326 12.13 -3.05 15.51
N GLY A 327 12.48 -2.15 16.37
CA GLY A 327 12.50 -0.74 16.03
C GLY A 327 12.79 0.19 17.19
N GLY A 328 13.35 -0.30 18.26
CA GLY A 328 13.71 0.51 19.43
C GLY A 328 14.58 1.73 19.10
N ASN A 329 14.50 2.80 19.92
CA ASN A 329 15.35 4.00 19.82
C ASN A 329 16.83 3.75 20.19
N GLY A 330 17.33 2.50 20.02
CA GLY A 330 18.72 2.20 20.18
C GLY A 330 19.59 2.99 19.20
N PHE A 331 20.77 3.47 19.67
CA PHE A 331 21.72 4.25 18.88
C PHE A 331 22.04 3.59 17.52
N LEU A 332 22.23 2.27 17.49
CA LEU A 332 22.47 1.49 16.27
C LEU A 332 21.29 1.53 15.28
N GLN A 333 20.07 1.57 15.77
CA GLN A 333 18.89 1.62 14.91
C GLN A 333 18.57 3.02 14.43
N HIS A 334 18.85 4.04 15.25
CA HIS A 334 18.77 5.42 14.83
C HIS A 334 19.79 5.72 13.72
N THR A 335 21.04 5.26 13.87
CA THR A 335 22.06 5.38 12.80
C THR A 335 21.67 4.63 11.53
N LYS A 336 21.09 3.43 11.65
CA LYS A 336 20.60 2.66 10.50
C LYS A 336 19.43 3.36 9.77
N ARG A 337 18.50 3.97 10.51
CA ARG A 337 17.40 4.78 9.93
C ARG A 337 17.92 6.03 9.22
N VAL A 338 18.86 6.75 9.84
CA VAL A 338 19.48 7.95 9.24
C VAL A 338 20.24 7.57 7.98
N PHE A 339 20.98 6.45 8.02
CA PHE A 339 21.73 5.96 6.87
C PHE A 339 20.82 5.52 5.72
N ASN A 340 19.74 4.76 6.00
CA ASN A 340 18.79 4.34 4.98
C ASN A 340 18.04 5.53 4.38
N LYS A 341 17.66 6.52 5.20
CA LYS A 341 17.03 7.75 4.73
C LYS A 341 17.99 8.57 3.85
N ALA A 342 19.25 8.69 4.25
CA ALA A 342 20.27 9.37 3.45
C ALA A 342 20.52 8.63 2.12
N ARG A 343 20.66 7.28 2.16
CA ARG A 343 20.81 6.45 0.96
C ARG A 343 19.61 6.63 0.00
N SER A 344 18.38 6.53 0.50
CA SER A 344 17.18 6.70 -0.32
C SER A 344 17.10 8.10 -0.94
N THR A 345 17.45 9.15 -0.19
CA THR A 345 17.51 10.51 -0.70
C THR A 345 18.57 10.66 -1.80
N VAL A 346 19.77 10.09 -1.61
CA VAL A 346 20.83 10.10 -2.61
C VAL A 346 20.39 9.36 -3.87
N VAL A 347 19.81 8.17 -3.74
CA VAL A 347 19.31 7.39 -4.89
C VAL A 347 18.22 8.17 -5.64
N SER A 348 17.26 8.77 -4.95
CA SER A 348 16.21 9.57 -5.58
C SER A 348 16.76 10.81 -6.28
N MET A 349 17.80 11.46 -5.74
CA MET A 349 18.47 12.58 -6.39
C MET A 349 19.20 12.14 -7.68
N PHE A 350 19.85 10.97 -7.68
CA PHE A 350 20.48 10.42 -8.88
C PHE A 350 19.45 10.02 -9.95
N GLN A 351 18.28 9.53 -9.56
CA GLN A 351 17.19 9.21 -10.48
C GLN A 351 16.55 10.47 -11.08
N ALA A 352 16.34 11.50 -10.27
CA ALA A 352 15.68 12.75 -10.69
C ALA A 352 16.61 13.66 -11.52
N ALA A 353 17.88 13.77 -11.14
CA ALA A 353 18.85 14.70 -11.76
C ALA A 353 20.28 14.11 -11.74
N PRO A 354 20.61 13.14 -12.62
CA PRO A 354 21.86 12.39 -12.57
C PRO A 354 23.11 13.30 -12.71
N PHE A 355 23.10 14.25 -13.63
CA PHE A 355 24.24 15.16 -13.83
C PHE A 355 24.48 16.09 -12.63
N PHE A 356 23.40 16.63 -12.05
CA PHE A 356 23.50 17.48 -10.87
C PHE A 356 23.99 16.70 -9.65
N SER A 357 23.51 15.48 -9.46
CA SER A 357 23.92 14.61 -8.37
C SER A 357 25.38 14.19 -8.48
N CYS A 358 25.88 13.88 -9.69
CA CYS A 358 27.30 13.65 -9.94
C CYS A 358 28.17 14.85 -9.58
N PHE A 359 27.69 16.06 -9.85
CA PHE A 359 28.41 17.30 -9.49
C PHE A 359 28.44 17.52 -7.97
N VAL A 360 27.28 17.38 -7.30
CA VAL A 360 27.16 17.60 -5.84
C VAL A 360 27.97 16.59 -5.04
N PHE A 361 27.95 15.32 -5.41
CA PHE A 361 28.64 14.26 -4.67
C PHE A 361 30.03 13.93 -5.21
N GLY A 362 30.25 14.04 -6.51
CA GLY A 362 31.53 13.73 -7.15
C GLY A 362 32.61 14.75 -6.88
N LEU A 363 32.27 16.05 -6.85
CA LEU A 363 33.23 17.11 -6.65
C LEU A 363 33.88 17.10 -5.26
N PRO A 364 33.13 16.98 -4.14
CA PRO A 364 33.75 16.84 -2.81
C PRO A 364 34.60 15.58 -2.67
N VAL A 365 34.15 14.45 -3.20
CA VAL A 365 34.92 13.18 -3.17
C VAL A 365 36.20 13.30 -4.00
N GLY A 366 36.15 13.96 -5.15
CA GLY A 366 37.31 14.25 -5.99
C GLY A 366 38.34 15.13 -5.28
N ILE A 367 37.90 16.19 -4.58
CA ILE A 367 38.77 17.06 -3.79
C ILE A 367 39.44 16.28 -2.66
N VAL A 368 38.70 15.50 -1.90
CA VAL A 368 39.23 14.66 -0.81
C VAL A 368 40.25 13.64 -1.35
N ALA A 369 39.95 12.98 -2.46
CA ALA A 369 40.86 12.05 -3.12
C ALA A 369 42.15 12.73 -3.58
N LEU A 370 42.08 13.96 -4.15
CA LEU A 370 43.23 14.74 -4.54
C LEU A 370 44.09 15.18 -3.34
N VAL A 371 43.47 15.57 -2.22
CA VAL A 371 44.19 15.90 -0.98
C VAL A 371 44.91 14.67 -0.42
N ILE A 372 44.23 13.52 -0.34
CA ILE A 372 44.84 12.25 0.13
C ILE A 372 45.98 11.84 -0.80
N TRP A 373 45.77 11.89 -2.13
CA TRP A 373 46.83 11.58 -3.08
C TRP A 373 48.06 12.49 -2.92
N ARG A 374 47.82 13.78 -2.73
CA ARG A 374 48.92 14.76 -2.54
C ARG A 374 49.68 14.57 -1.21
N THR A 375 48.97 14.24 -0.14
CA THR A 375 49.58 13.93 1.15
C THR A 375 50.39 12.60 1.15
N CYS A 376 49.87 11.59 0.41
CA CYS A 376 50.57 10.30 0.25
C CYS A 376 51.76 10.38 -0.73
N THR A 377 51.80 11.36 -1.64
CA THR A 377 52.89 11.57 -2.62
C THR A 377 53.87 12.68 -2.25
N ALA A 378 53.66 13.38 -1.12
CA ALA A 378 54.59 14.33 -0.61
C ALA A 378 55.87 13.59 -0.14
N VAL A 379 56.94 13.71 -0.93
CA VAL A 379 58.30 13.25 -0.55
C VAL A 379 58.73 14.09 0.65
N PRO A 380 59.30 13.47 1.72
CA PRO A 380 59.87 14.27 2.81
C PRO A 380 61.00 15.17 2.26
N ALA A 381 60.94 16.44 2.58
CA ALA A 381 62.06 17.34 2.29
C ALA A 381 63.27 16.88 3.12
N ASP A 382 64.36 16.56 2.43
CA ASP A 382 65.64 16.26 3.04
C ASP A 382 66.09 17.43 3.90
N ASP A 383 66.31 17.16 5.20
CA ASP A 383 66.97 18.11 6.14
C ASP A 383 68.40 18.34 5.68
N GLU A 384 68.68 19.55 5.18
CA GLU A 384 70.03 20.08 5.04
C GLU A 384 70.66 20.26 6.42
N LYS A 385 71.79 19.55 6.66
CA LYS A 385 72.65 19.71 7.82
C LYS A 385 73.35 21.03 7.73
N PRO A 386 73.45 21.83 8.84
CA PRO A 386 74.45 22.87 8.98
C PRO A 386 75.77 22.31 9.51
N VAL A 387 76.85 22.79 8.92
CA VAL A 387 78.27 22.48 9.19
C VAL A 387 78.80 23.13 10.49
N GLU A 388 79.59 22.40 11.19
CA GLU A 388 80.63 22.64 12.23
C GLU A 388 81.03 24.07 12.64
N GLY A 389 81.23 24.23 13.94
CA GLY A 389 82.05 25.28 14.57
C GLY A 389 82.20 25.19 16.07
N ALA A 390 83.23 24.41 16.47
CA ALA A 390 84.21 24.58 17.59
C ALA A 390 83.80 24.84 19.05
N ALA A 391 84.25 23.92 19.86
CA ALA A 391 85.02 24.05 21.11
C ALA A 391 84.37 24.47 22.44
N ALA A 392 84.36 23.60 23.40
CA ALA A 392 85.13 23.56 24.64
C ALA A 392 84.42 22.76 25.77
N SER A 393 85.12 21.77 26.28
CA SER A 393 84.89 21.02 27.52
C SER A 393 85.23 21.85 28.78
N PRO A 394 85.23 21.34 30.04
CA PRO A 394 84.40 20.32 30.73
C PRO A 394 83.93 20.76 32.14
N ALA A 395 83.23 19.93 32.88
CA ALA A 395 83.43 19.54 34.33
C ALA A 395 82.10 18.93 34.85
N LEU A 396 82.10 17.65 35.21
CA LEU A 396 82.18 17.00 36.51
C LEU A 396 81.22 17.64 37.56
N ASP A 397 80.41 16.95 38.33
CA ASP A 397 80.33 15.75 39.15
C ASP A 397 78.91 15.65 39.70
N ALA A 398 78.33 14.65 40.17
CA ALA A 398 78.55 13.41 40.86
C ALA A 398 77.24 12.96 41.51
N HIS A 399 77.17 11.67 41.68
CA HIS A 399 76.23 10.88 42.50
C HIS A 399 74.92 10.55 41.88
N GLY A 400 74.60 9.36 41.47
CA GLY A 400 74.93 8.03 42.01
C GLY A 400 73.81 7.52 42.87
N ARG A 401 72.98 6.67 42.28
CA ARG A 401 72.59 5.39 42.89
C ARG A 401 71.51 4.65 42.14
N LYS A 402 71.80 3.43 41.81
CA LYS A 402 70.89 2.34 41.38
C LYS A 402 70.03 1.89 42.54
N THR A 403 68.86 1.35 42.23
CA THR A 403 68.29 0.08 42.74
C THR A 403 66.96 -0.17 42.02
N LYS A 404 66.87 -1.22 41.21
CA LYS A 404 66.51 -2.63 41.43
C LYS A 404 64.96 -2.77 41.54
N GLU A 405 64.38 -3.33 40.49
CA GLU A 405 63.85 -4.71 40.43
C GLU A 405 62.87 -5.11 41.54
N MET A 406 61.67 -5.43 41.20
CA MET A 406 61.02 -6.70 41.53
C MET A 406 59.63 -6.82 40.95
N GLN A 407 59.49 -7.76 40.01
CA GLN A 407 58.31 -8.63 39.92
C GLN A 407 58.46 -9.70 41.00
N PRO A 408 57.46 -10.45 41.48
CA PRO A 408 56.67 -11.39 40.70
C PRO A 408 55.25 -11.74 41.23
N ASP A 409 54.59 -12.56 40.44
CA ASP A 409 53.72 -13.71 40.74
C ASP A 409 52.42 -13.45 41.56
N GLY A 410 51.25 -13.91 41.15
CA GLY A 410 50.86 -15.20 40.65
C GLY A 410 49.67 -15.70 41.49
N ILE A 411 48.89 -16.64 40.99
CA ILE A 411 47.91 -17.49 41.69
C ILE A 411 46.44 -17.01 41.43
N GLU A 412 45.72 -17.60 40.50
CA GLU A 412 45.10 -18.93 40.35
C GLU A 412 43.96 -19.25 41.35
N LYS A 413 42.89 -19.78 40.70
CA LYS A 413 41.86 -20.73 41.18
C LYS A 413 40.55 -20.14 41.71
N THR A 414 39.53 -20.55 41.15
CA THR A 414 38.68 -21.73 40.94
C THR A 414 37.29 -21.52 41.53
N SER A 415 36.35 -21.84 40.70
CA SER A 415 35.29 -22.85 40.82
C SER A 415 34.00 -22.53 41.57
N GLU A 416 33.02 -23.02 40.94
CA GLU A 416 31.80 -23.78 41.25
C GLU A 416 30.52 -22.97 41.48
N ALA A 417 29.57 -23.09 40.58
CA ALA A 417 28.47 -24.06 40.49
C ALA A 417 27.54 -24.15 41.71
N LYS A 418 26.26 -23.85 41.45
CA LYS A 418 25.04 -24.53 41.92
C LYS A 418 23.88 -23.65 41.50
N LYS A 419 22.95 -24.06 40.65
CA LYS A 419 21.81 -25.01 40.71
C LYS A 419 20.78 -24.70 41.81
N GLU A 420 19.52 -24.75 41.33
CA GLU A 420 18.25 -24.94 42.05
C GLU A 420 17.61 -23.63 42.61
N ASP A 421 16.43 -23.23 42.27
CA ASP A 421 15.14 -23.91 41.97
C ASP A 421 14.37 -23.18 40.85
#